data_dfd9116dcdb251c9f4d71397c6740959
#
_entry.id   dfd9116dcdb251c9f4d71397c6740959
#
_cell.length_a   1.000
_cell.length_b   1.000
_cell.length_c   1.000
_cell.angle_alpha   90.00
_cell.angle_beta   90.00
_cell.angle_gamma   90.00
#
_symmetry.space_group_name_H-M   'P 1'
#
loop_
_entity.id
_entity.type
_entity.pdbx_description
1 polymer ?
#
loop_
_entity_poly.entity_id
_entity_poly.type
_entity_poly.pdbx_seq_one_letter_code
_entity_poly.pdbx_strand_id
1 'polypeptide(L)'
;MPRRGENIYKRKDGRWEGRYIRGRSPSGRAEYGYVYGSSYRECRAKRQQRLESLQELPAKTSSLTLNQAADRFLADKQDKLKQSTLARYAYMLEHYILPALGAVLVCQLTANQISDFFRRLQKNGLSGKSARDVGVLLKSILKYSAPKAGCSCPGLTVELPAYRRKQIDIFCPDEIQRLAQKIVVEPTTTGIAILLTLNTGLRLGELCALQSFRSEER
;
A
#
# COMPACT_ATOMS: atom_id res chain seq x y z
N MET A 1 11.36 -40.55 23.34
CA MET A 1 10.87 -40.56 21.93
C MET A 1 10.80 -39.14 21.44
N PRO A 2 11.26 -38.82 20.21
CA PRO A 2 11.11 -37.47 19.64
C PRO A 2 9.62 -37.15 19.47
N ARG A 3 9.20 -35.94 19.90
CA ARG A 3 7.83 -35.47 19.69
C ARG A 3 7.58 -35.26 18.20
N ARG A 4 6.42 -35.69 17.69
CA ARG A 4 6.01 -35.44 16.32
C ARG A 4 6.11 -33.91 16.03
N GLY A 5 6.91 -33.51 15.04
CA GLY A 5 7.04 -32.10 14.61
C GLY A 5 8.43 -31.47 14.84
N GLU A 6 9.32 -32.05 15.64
CA GLU A 6 10.63 -31.40 15.91
C GLU A 6 11.70 -31.62 14.84
N ASN A 7 11.46 -32.43 13.79
CA ASN A 7 12.40 -32.70 12.70
C ASN A 7 13.80 -33.12 13.16
N ILE A 8 13.87 -33.89 14.26
CA ILE A 8 15.09 -34.43 14.84
C ILE A 8 14.93 -35.95 14.94
N TYR A 9 15.86 -36.72 14.37
CA TYR A 9 15.83 -38.17 14.35
C TYR A 9 17.21 -38.78 14.54
N LYS A 10 17.26 -40.02 15.07
CA LYS A 10 18.49 -40.77 15.29
C LYS A 10 18.86 -41.51 14.01
N ARG A 11 20.07 -41.33 13.50
CA ARG A 11 20.61 -42.02 12.32
C ARG A 11 21.08 -43.43 12.68
N LYS A 12 21.28 -44.26 11.66
CA LYS A 12 21.80 -45.63 11.85
C LYS A 12 23.23 -45.65 12.40
N ASP A 13 24.01 -44.57 12.20
CA ASP A 13 25.35 -44.38 12.73
C ASP A 13 25.38 -43.92 14.23
N GLY A 14 24.25 -43.90 14.90
CA GLY A 14 24.11 -43.55 16.30
C GLY A 14 24.00 -42.04 16.60
N ARG A 15 24.32 -41.17 15.63
CA ARG A 15 24.23 -39.69 15.78
C ARG A 15 22.80 -39.21 15.61
N TRP A 16 22.50 -38.06 16.23
CA TRP A 16 21.24 -37.35 16.04
C TRP A 16 21.37 -36.29 14.94
N GLU A 17 20.41 -36.25 14.05
CA GLU A 17 20.33 -35.29 12.96
C GLU A 17 19.09 -34.43 13.16
N GLY A 18 19.27 -33.09 13.14
CA GLY A 18 18.22 -32.11 13.17
C GLY A 18 18.14 -31.36 11.85
N ARG A 19 16.96 -31.33 11.24
CA ARG A 19 16.70 -30.61 9.99
C ARG A 19 16.02 -29.27 10.28
N TYR A 20 16.44 -28.21 9.58
CA TYR A 20 15.84 -26.89 9.65
C TYR A 20 15.77 -26.26 8.28
N ILE A 21 14.87 -25.29 8.08
CA ILE A 21 14.76 -24.54 6.85
C ILE A 21 15.80 -23.43 6.88
N ARG A 22 16.75 -23.46 5.93
CA ARG A 22 17.79 -22.44 5.75
C ARG A 22 17.28 -21.25 4.92
N GLY A 23 16.37 -21.49 3.99
CA GLY A 23 15.82 -20.49 3.10
C GLY A 23 14.77 -21.07 2.17
N ARG A 24 14.33 -20.27 1.22
CA ARG A 24 13.49 -20.72 0.10
C ARG A 24 14.14 -20.28 -1.21
N SER A 25 14.17 -21.17 -2.19
CA SER A 25 14.65 -20.86 -3.54
C SER A 25 13.68 -19.87 -4.23
N PRO A 26 14.11 -19.19 -5.32
CA PRO A 26 13.23 -18.33 -6.11
C PRO A 26 11.97 -19.02 -6.64
N SER A 27 12.01 -20.34 -6.77
CA SER A 27 10.87 -21.19 -7.14
C SER A 27 9.94 -21.55 -5.98
N GLY A 28 10.17 -21.01 -4.76
CA GLY A 28 9.35 -21.26 -3.57
C GLY A 28 9.67 -22.55 -2.81
N ARG A 29 10.59 -23.39 -3.29
CA ARG A 29 11.00 -24.64 -2.63
C ARG A 29 11.83 -24.34 -1.39
N ALA A 30 11.56 -25.06 -0.27
CA ALA A 30 12.33 -24.95 0.95
C ALA A 30 13.73 -25.55 0.78
N GLU A 31 14.75 -24.77 1.12
CA GLU A 31 16.14 -25.24 1.24
C GLU A 31 16.39 -25.64 2.69
N TYR A 32 16.91 -26.85 2.89
CA TYR A 32 17.12 -27.42 4.20
C TYR A 32 18.59 -27.40 4.60
N GLY A 33 18.83 -27.04 5.85
CA GLY A 33 20.11 -27.23 6.55
C GLY A 33 20.02 -28.37 7.56
N TYR A 34 21.16 -28.94 7.91
CA TYR A 34 21.28 -30.07 8.81
C TYR A 34 22.25 -29.74 9.93
N VAL A 35 21.94 -30.19 11.15
CA VAL A 35 22.84 -30.16 12.31
C VAL A 35 22.95 -31.55 12.91
N TYR A 36 24.10 -31.85 13.48
CA TYR A 36 24.40 -33.17 14.05
C TYR A 36 24.81 -33.03 15.51
N GLY A 37 24.40 -34.00 16.34
CA GLY A 37 24.75 -34.08 17.75
C GLY A 37 24.94 -35.52 18.20
N SER A 38 25.71 -35.72 19.24
CA SER A 38 25.90 -37.03 19.92
C SER A 38 24.65 -37.42 20.72
N SER A 39 23.88 -36.43 21.18
CA SER A 39 22.62 -36.60 21.90
C SER A 39 21.49 -35.79 21.30
N TYR A 40 20.25 -36.22 21.57
CA TYR A 40 19.05 -35.47 21.16
C TYR A 40 19.05 -34.03 21.70
N ARG A 41 19.44 -33.84 22.96
CA ARG A 41 19.51 -32.54 23.63
C ARG A 41 20.51 -31.61 22.94
N GLU A 42 21.69 -32.13 22.63
CA GLU A 42 22.73 -31.37 21.89
C GLU A 42 22.26 -30.99 20.47
N CYS A 43 21.69 -31.95 19.75
CA CYS A 43 21.17 -31.71 18.39
C CYS A 43 20.06 -30.64 18.41
N ARG A 44 19.17 -30.67 19.39
CA ARG A 44 18.11 -29.69 19.57
C ARG A 44 18.68 -28.30 19.88
N ALA A 45 19.65 -28.21 20.79
CA ALA A 45 20.31 -26.94 21.11
C ALA A 45 21.02 -26.33 19.90
N LYS A 46 21.78 -27.13 19.17
CA LYS A 46 22.45 -26.69 17.94
C LYS A 46 21.46 -26.25 16.86
N ARG A 47 20.35 -26.96 16.71
CA ARG A 47 19.29 -26.58 15.77
C ARG A 47 18.64 -25.25 16.16
N GLN A 48 18.35 -25.08 17.45
CA GLN A 48 17.77 -23.84 17.99
C GLN A 48 18.73 -22.67 17.79
N GLN A 49 19.99 -22.80 18.11
CA GLN A 49 21.04 -21.82 17.91
C GLN A 49 21.17 -21.43 16.41
N ARG A 50 21.05 -22.40 15.50
CA ARG A 50 21.08 -22.13 14.07
C ARG A 50 19.83 -21.38 13.60
N LEU A 51 18.65 -21.69 14.13
CA LEU A 51 17.41 -20.96 13.82
C LEU A 51 17.49 -19.52 14.32
N GLU A 52 18.02 -19.30 15.53
CA GLU A 52 18.25 -17.96 16.11
C GLU A 52 19.25 -17.18 15.27
N SER A 53 20.40 -17.76 14.89
CA SER A 53 21.38 -17.12 14.03
C SER A 53 20.86 -16.83 12.62
N LEU A 54 19.88 -17.59 12.13
CA LEU A 54 19.20 -17.29 10.84
C LEU A 54 18.16 -16.17 10.98
N GLN A 55 17.59 -15.98 12.15
CA GLN A 55 16.72 -14.85 12.47
C GLN A 55 17.54 -13.56 12.70
N GLU A 56 18.76 -13.69 13.21
CA GLU A 56 19.71 -12.59 13.45
C GLU A 56 20.51 -12.19 12.19
N LEU A 57 20.61 -13.09 11.18
CA LEU A 57 21.18 -12.69 9.90
C LEU A 57 20.24 -11.62 9.30
N PRO A 58 20.69 -10.35 9.16
CA PRO A 58 19.91 -9.39 8.43
C PRO A 58 19.69 -10.01 7.05
N ALA A 59 18.44 -10.32 6.72
CA ALA A 59 18.05 -10.59 5.34
C ALA A 59 18.79 -9.55 4.52
N LYS A 60 19.51 -9.94 3.44
CA LYS A 60 20.31 -9.05 2.59
C LYS A 60 19.59 -7.71 2.56
N THR A 61 20.06 -6.79 3.39
CA THR A 61 19.41 -5.50 3.61
C THR A 61 19.56 -4.77 2.31
N SER A 62 18.56 -4.91 1.45
CA SER A 62 18.54 -4.08 0.27
C SER A 62 18.53 -2.65 0.79
N SER A 63 19.49 -1.88 0.36
CA SER A 63 19.62 -0.45 0.66
C SER A 63 18.50 0.38 0.02
N LEU A 64 17.36 -0.25 -0.27
CA LEU A 64 16.23 0.39 -0.95
C LEU A 64 15.51 1.32 0.03
N THR A 65 15.65 2.61 -0.17
CA THR A 65 14.88 3.63 0.56
C THR A 65 13.44 3.68 0.05
N LEU A 66 12.54 4.23 0.87
CA LEU A 66 11.15 4.41 0.46
C LEU A 66 11.04 5.38 -0.74
N ASN A 67 11.92 6.38 -0.84
CA ASN A 67 11.99 7.28 -1.98
C ASN A 67 12.25 6.49 -3.28
N GLN A 68 13.32 5.70 -3.32
CA GLN A 68 13.65 4.87 -4.48
C GLN A 68 12.56 3.84 -4.80
N ALA A 69 11.89 3.31 -3.77
CA ALA A 69 10.77 2.40 -3.95
C ALA A 69 9.56 3.09 -4.59
N ALA A 70 9.27 4.33 -4.19
CA ALA A 70 8.20 5.16 -4.75
C ALA A 70 8.45 5.49 -6.23
N ASP A 71 9.67 5.90 -6.57
CA ASP A 71 10.06 6.20 -7.96
C ASP A 71 9.87 4.98 -8.87
N ARG A 72 10.36 3.81 -8.43
CA ARG A 72 10.19 2.56 -9.17
C ARG A 72 8.73 2.15 -9.29
N PHE A 73 7.93 2.37 -8.24
CA PHE A 73 6.50 2.10 -8.25
C PHE A 73 5.77 2.98 -9.25
N LEU A 74 6.05 4.29 -9.28
CA LEU A 74 5.44 5.22 -10.24
C LEU A 74 5.83 4.87 -11.67
N ALA A 75 7.10 4.59 -11.94
CA ALA A 75 7.59 4.20 -13.27
C ALA A 75 6.89 2.93 -13.79
N ASP A 76 6.71 1.90 -12.93
CA ASP A 76 6.00 0.65 -13.32
C ASP A 76 4.49 0.88 -13.56
N LYS A 77 3.91 1.92 -12.97
CA LYS A 77 2.50 2.23 -13.07
C LYS A 77 2.18 3.28 -14.15
N GLN A 78 3.18 3.93 -14.72
CA GLN A 78 3.01 5.03 -15.67
C GLN A 78 2.16 4.64 -16.87
N ASP A 79 2.37 3.44 -17.44
CA ASP A 79 1.64 2.96 -18.60
C ASP A 79 0.28 2.31 -18.27
N LYS A 80 0.03 2.05 -16.97
CA LYS A 80 -1.14 1.29 -16.51
C LYS A 80 -2.22 2.16 -15.88
N LEU A 81 -1.88 3.39 -15.49
CA LEU A 81 -2.77 4.29 -14.78
C LEU A 81 -3.08 5.55 -15.59
N LYS A 82 -4.27 6.09 -15.37
CA LYS A 82 -4.65 7.39 -15.92
C LYS A 82 -3.73 8.49 -15.39
N GLN A 83 -3.42 9.46 -16.24
CA GLN A 83 -2.56 10.60 -15.90
C GLN A 83 -3.01 11.34 -14.62
N SER A 84 -4.32 11.52 -14.43
CA SER A 84 -4.87 12.14 -13.22
C SER A 84 -4.60 11.34 -11.93
N THR A 85 -4.56 10.02 -12.02
CA THR A 85 -4.22 9.16 -10.89
C THR A 85 -2.73 9.24 -10.55
N LEU A 86 -1.86 9.28 -11.57
CA LEU A 86 -0.42 9.45 -11.40
C LEU A 86 -0.10 10.80 -10.77
N ALA A 87 -0.72 11.89 -11.25
CA ALA A 87 -0.56 13.22 -10.68
C ALA A 87 -0.99 13.25 -9.20
N ARG A 88 -2.10 12.59 -8.85
CA ARG A 88 -2.55 12.46 -7.46
C ARG A 88 -1.55 11.67 -6.60
N TYR A 89 -0.98 10.58 -7.13
CA TYR A 89 0.02 9.79 -6.43
C TYR A 89 1.30 10.58 -6.21
N ALA A 90 1.80 11.29 -7.24
CA ALA A 90 2.96 12.15 -7.14
C ALA A 90 2.75 13.23 -6.07
N TYR A 91 1.60 13.91 -6.07
CA TYR A 91 1.24 14.89 -5.06
C TYR A 91 1.26 14.31 -3.64
N MET A 92 0.63 13.14 -3.43
CA MET A 92 0.60 12.51 -2.10
C MET A 92 1.99 12.06 -1.63
N LEU A 93 2.84 11.61 -2.55
CA LEU A 93 4.22 11.25 -2.25
C LEU A 93 5.02 12.48 -1.84
N GLU A 94 5.04 13.51 -2.67
CA GLU A 94 5.86 14.70 -2.48
C GLU A 94 5.48 15.48 -1.22
N HIS A 95 4.18 15.64 -0.95
CA HIS A 95 3.71 16.49 0.15
C HIS A 95 3.56 15.77 1.48
N TYR A 96 3.34 14.45 1.48
CA TYR A 96 3.05 13.73 2.72
C TYR A 96 4.03 12.61 3.05
N ILE A 97 4.30 11.71 2.09
CA ILE A 97 5.01 10.47 2.39
C ILE A 97 6.53 10.68 2.42
N LEU A 98 7.09 11.28 1.38
CA LEU A 98 8.54 11.41 1.22
C LEU A 98 9.19 12.33 2.26
N PRO A 99 8.59 13.48 2.65
CA PRO A 99 9.18 14.32 3.69
C PRO A 99 9.28 13.63 5.05
N ALA A 100 8.38 12.70 5.33
CA ALA A 100 8.30 12.02 6.62
C ALA A 100 9.04 10.69 6.66
N LEU A 101 9.02 9.91 5.59
CA LEU A 101 9.46 8.51 5.55
C LEU A 101 10.41 8.20 4.39
N GLY A 102 10.66 9.12 3.47
CA GLY A 102 11.39 8.88 2.21
C GLY A 102 12.80 8.34 2.41
N ALA A 103 13.51 8.78 3.44
CA ALA A 103 14.87 8.35 3.75
C ALA A 103 14.95 6.99 4.46
N VAL A 104 13.82 6.48 4.96
CA VAL A 104 13.79 5.21 5.71
C VAL A 104 13.91 4.03 4.74
N LEU A 105 14.68 3.02 5.13
CA LEU A 105 14.78 1.78 4.37
C LEU A 105 13.46 1.00 4.46
N VAL A 106 12.99 0.46 3.32
CA VAL A 106 11.74 -0.32 3.26
C VAL A 106 11.71 -1.45 4.28
N CYS A 107 12.85 -2.13 4.47
CA CYS A 107 12.98 -3.25 5.40
C CYS A 107 12.98 -2.82 6.88
N GLN A 108 13.29 -1.56 7.18
CA GLN A 108 13.35 -1.01 8.53
C GLN A 108 12.08 -0.28 8.94
N LEU A 109 11.12 -0.13 8.02
CA LEU A 109 9.89 0.60 8.28
C LEU A 109 8.99 -0.22 9.23
N THR A 110 8.86 0.25 10.47
CA THR A 110 8.08 -0.41 11.52
C THR A 110 6.62 0.04 11.52
N ALA A 111 5.76 -0.80 12.11
CA ALA A 111 4.34 -0.49 12.30
C ALA A 111 4.14 0.79 13.14
N ASN A 112 4.97 0.99 14.17
CA ASN A 112 4.89 2.17 15.04
C ASN A 112 5.22 3.46 14.28
N GLN A 113 6.26 3.47 13.45
CA GLN A 113 6.61 4.62 12.62
C GLN A 113 5.47 5.03 11.68
N ILE A 114 4.78 4.06 11.07
CA ILE A 114 3.64 4.34 10.20
C ILE A 114 2.43 4.84 11.00
N SER A 115 2.18 4.28 12.18
CA SER A 115 1.09 4.75 13.06
C SER A 115 1.34 6.19 13.53
N ASP A 116 2.59 6.52 13.89
CA ASP A 116 2.98 7.88 14.27
C ASP A 116 2.89 8.84 13.08
N PHE A 117 3.24 8.39 11.89
CA PHE A 117 3.05 9.15 10.66
C PHE A 117 1.57 9.51 10.45
N PHE A 118 0.64 8.56 10.58
CA PHE A 118 -0.79 8.85 10.44
C PHE A 118 -1.30 9.82 11.51
N ARG A 119 -0.83 9.69 12.75
CA ARG A 119 -1.17 10.65 13.82
C ARG A 119 -0.70 12.07 13.48
N ARG A 120 0.51 12.24 12.92
CA ARG A 120 1.03 13.56 12.49
C ARG A 120 0.19 14.14 11.37
N LEU A 121 -0.19 13.35 10.35
CA LEU A 121 -1.05 13.81 9.27
C LEU A 121 -2.38 14.35 9.79
N GLN A 122 -3.01 13.65 10.74
CA GLN A 122 -4.28 14.11 11.34
C GLN A 122 -4.11 15.36 12.20
N LYS A 123 -3.02 15.45 12.98
CA LYS A 123 -2.70 16.67 13.76
C LYS A 123 -2.48 17.89 12.86
N ASN A 124 -1.93 17.70 11.67
CA ASN A 124 -1.73 18.75 10.68
C ASN A 124 -3.01 19.10 9.90
N GLY A 125 -4.19 18.64 10.37
CA GLY A 125 -5.48 19.00 9.79
C GLY A 125 -5.90 18.17 8.58
N LEU A 126 -5.15 17.12 8.21
CA LEU A 126 -5.55 16.27 7.09
C LEU A 126 -6.80 15.46 7.44
N SER A 127 -7.80 15.47 6.56
CA SER A 127 -9.05 14.72 6.78
C SER A 127 -8.77 13.22 6.94
N GLY A 128 -9.58 12.52 7.75
CA GLY A 128 -9.44 11.06 7.94
C GLY A 128 -9.49 10.29 6.62
N LYS A 129 -10.30 10.74 5.64
CA LYS A 129 -10.34 10.16 4.29
C LYS A 129 -9.01 10.35 3.56
N SER A 130 -8.48 11.57 3.53
CA SER A 130 -7.21 11.87 2.86
C SER A 130 -6.04 11.13 3.51
N ALA A 131 -6.00 11.07 4.84
CA ALA A 131 -4.99 10.29 5.57
C ALA A 131 -5.07 8.78 5.24
N ARG A 132 -6.28 8.25 5.08
CA ARG A 132 -6.50 6.87 4.63
C ARG A 132 -6.01 6.65 3.21
N ASP A 133 -6.30 7.56 2.28
CA ASP A 133 -5.86 7.47 0.88
C ASP A 133 -4.32 7.48 0.78
N VAL A 134 -3.65 8.34 1.54
CA VAL A 134 -2.19 8.35 1.69
C VAL A 134 -1.68 7.01 2.23
N GLY A 135 -2.36 6.43 3.22
CA GLY A 135 -2.03 5.13 3.79
C GLY A 135 -2.21 3.98 2.80
N VAL A 136 -3.24 4.00 1.97
CA VAL A 136 -3.46 3.01 0.89
C VAL A 136 -2.33 3.07 -0.13
N LEU A 137 -1.91 4.28 -0.53
CA LEU A 137 -0.77 4.45 -1.44
C LEU A 137 0.51 3.92 -0.82
N LEU A 138 0.83 4.29 0.43
CA LEU A 138 2.00 3.80 1.14
C LEU A 138 2.03 2.27 1.21
N LYS A 139 0.91 1.63 1.60
CA LYS A 139 0.80 0.15 1.61
C LYS A 139 1.01 -0.46 0.23
N SER A 140 0.52 0.17 -0.83
CA SER A 140 0.71 -0.31 -2.21
C SER A 140 2.18 -0.29 -2.62
N ILE A 141 2.92 0.77 -2.25
CA ILE A 141 4.36 0.88 -2.49
C ILE A 141 5.13 -0.17 -1.69
N LEU A 142 4.80 -0.33 -0.40
CA LEU A 142 5.44 -1.34 0.45
C LEU A 142 5.19 -2.76 -0.06
N LYS A 143 3.95 -3.08 -0.46
CA LYS A 143 3.60 -4.38 -1.05
C LYS A 143 4.36 -4.66 -2.36
N TYR A 144 4.58 -3.63 -3.17
CA TYR A 144 5.33 -3.73 -4.42
C TYR A 144 6.83 -3.91 -4.17
N SER A 145 7.39 -3.19 -3.20
CA SER A 145 8.83 -3.11 -2.97
C SER A 145 9.39 -4.18 -2.03
N ALA A 146 8.62 -4.65 -1.04
CA ALA A 146 9.09 -5.61 -0.05
C ALA A 146 9.60 -6.95 -0.67
N PRO A 147 8.91 -7.58 -1.64
CA PRO A 147 9.43 -8.77 -2.31
C PRO A 147 10.71 -8.50 -3.09
N LYS A 148 10.82 -7.33 -3.73
CA LYS A 148 12.01 -6.90 -4.50
C LYS A 148 13.19 -6.58 -3.59
N ALA A 149 12.92 -6.11 -2.39
CA ALA A 149 13.90 -5.88 -1.35
C ALA A 149 14.32 -7.18 -0.63
N GLY A 150 13.63 -8.29 -0.87
CA GLY A 150 13.91 -9.57 -0.19
C GLY A 150 13.61 -9.53 1.30
N CYS A 151 12.73 -8.64 1.76
CA CYS A 151 12.42 -8.48 3.18
C CYS A 151 10.92 -8.59 3.46
N SER A 152 10.59 -8.97 4.69
CA SER A 152 9.26 -8.83 5.26
C SER A 152 9.12 -7.40 5.78
N CYS A 153 8.08 -6.68 5.34
CA CYS A 153 7.84 -5.32 5.79
C CYS A 153 6.75 -5.31 6.89
N PRO A 154 7.11 -5.11 8.17
CA PRO A 154 6.14 -5.06 9.27
C PRO A 154 5.09 -3.96 9.11
N GLY A 155 5.43 -2.91 8.37
CA GLY A 155 4.52 -1.80 8.07
C GLY A 155 3.26 -2.18 7.31
N LEU A 156 3.21 -3.35 6.67
CA LEU A 156 2.01 -3.83 5.97
C LEU A 156 0.86 -4.21 6.92
N THR A 157 1.15 -4.54 8.17
CA THR A 157 0.16 -4.94 9.18
C THR A 157 -0.59 -3.77 9.82
N VAL A 158 -0.14 -2.52 9.60
CA VAL A 158 -0.74 -1.33 10.22
C VAL A 158 -2.17 -1.13 9.74
N GLU A 159 -3.07 -0.83 10.65
CA GLU A 159 -4.43 -0.44 10.33
C GLU A 159 -4.46 0.97 9.74
N LEU A 160 -5.30 1.14 8.72
CA LEU A 160 -5.48 2.43 8.07
C LEU A 160 -6.38 3.34 8.94
N PRO A 161 -6.17 4.65 8.91
CA PRO A 161 -7.03 5.60 9.63
C PRO A 161 -8.50 5.37 9.32
N ALA A 162 -9.32 5.32 10.36
CA ALA A 162 -10.77 5.27 10.21
C ALA A 162 -11.30 6.63 9.77
N TYR A 163 -12.33 6.63 8.93
CA TYR A 163 -13.06 7.87 8.63
C TYR A 163 -14.56 7.59 8.55
N ARG A 164 -15.34 8.57 8.96
CA ARG A 164 -16.79 8.54 8.74
C ARG A 164 -17.10 9.31 7.47
N ARG A 165 -17.91 8.74 6.59
CA ARG A 165 -18.46 9.48 5.46
C ARG A 165 -19.30 10.63 6.00
N LYS A 166 -19.02 11.85 5.54
CA LYS A 166 -19.95 12.97 5.75
C LYS A 166 -21.22 12.66 4.96
N GLN A 167 -22.35 12.96 5.56
CA GLN A 167 -23.61 12.98 4.82
C GLN A 167 -23.51 14.05 3.75
N ILE A 168 -23.93 13.74 2.55
CA ILE A 168 -23.95 14.71 1.44
C ILE A 168 -25.28 15.44 1.53
N ASP A 169 -25.21 16.75 1.65
CA ASP A 169 -26.40 17.59 1.57
C ASP A 169 -26.85 17.60 0.12
N ILE A 170 -28.13 17.29 -0.11
CA ILE A 170 -28.76 17.25 -1.43
C ILE A 170 -29.67 18.45 -1.52
N PHE A 171 -29.66 19.13 -2.65
CA PHE A 171 -30.62 20.21 -2.90
C PHE A 171 -32.07 19.73 -2.80
N CYS A 172 -32.89 20.45 -2.06
CA CYS A 172 -34.33 20.17 -2.09
C CYS A 172 -34.97 20.65 -3.41
N PRO A 173 -36.16 20.16 -3.77
CA PRO A 173 -36.80 20.54 -5.03
C PRO A 173 -36.96 22.05 -5.22
N ASP A 174 -37.29 22.79 -4.15
CA ASP A 174 -37.44 24.23 -4.18
C ASP A 174 -36.14 24.99 -4.45
N GLU A 175 -35.00 24.46 -3.95
CA GLU A 175 -33.68 25.01 -4.23
C GLU A 175 -33.28 24.80 -5.67
N ILE A 176 -33.58 23.61 -6.21
CA ILE A 176 -33.36 23.29 -7.62
C ILE A 176 -34.16 24.22 -8.53
N GLN A 177 -35.45 24.44 -8.18
CA GLN A 177 -36.33 25.33 -8.96
C GLN A 177 -35.85 26.79 -8.93
N ARG A 178 -35.46 27.30 -7.76
CA ARG A 178 -34.87 28.64 -7.62
C ARG A 178 -33.57 28.79 -8.43
N LEU A 179 -32.70 27.77 -8.37
CA LEU A 179 -31.47 27.76 -9.14
C LEU A 179 -31.77 27.80 -10.66
N ALA A 180 -32.68 26.96 -11.11
CA ALA A 180 -33.08 26.92 -12.53
C ALA A 180 -33.66 28.27 -13.03
N GLN A 181 -34.55 28.87 -12.24
CA GLN A 181 -35.13 30.18 -12.53
C GLN A 181 -34.05 31.27 -12.68
N LYS A 182 -33.11 31.31 -11.74
CA LYS A 182 -32.00 32.28 -11.80
C LYS A 182 -31.12 32.11 -13.02
N ILE A 183 -30.83 30.87 -13.41
CA ILE A 183 -30.01 30.56 -14.58
C ILE A 183 -30.74 30.94 -15.90
N VAL A 184 -32.06 30.79 -15.94
CA VAL A 184 -32.87 31.19 -17.11
C VAL A 184 -32.89 32.72 -17.26
N VAL A 185 -32.93 33.46 -16.16
CA VAL A 185 -32.92 34.93 -16.19
C VAL A 185 -31.56 35.49 -16.61
N GLU A 186 -30.48 34.89 -16.08
CA GLU A 186 -29.10 35.30 -16.39
C GLU A 186 -28.30 34.09 -16.91
N PRO A 187 -28.43 33.76 -18.20
CA PRO A 187 -27.79 32.58 -18.75
C PRO A 187 -26.27 32.78 -18.89
N THR A 188 -25.51 31.96 -18.13
CA THR A 188 -24.06 31.84 -18.25
C THR A 188 -23.71 30.45 -18.73
N THR A 189 -22.53 30.25 -19.35
CA THR A 189 -22.04 28.94 -19.76
C THR A 189 -22.04 27.95 -18.58
N THR A 190 -21.60 28.40 -17.41
CA THR A 190 -21.62 27.60 -16.20
C THR A 190 -23.04 27.26 -15.74
N GLY A 191 -23.98 28.22 -15.84
CA GLY A 191 -25.38 27.99 -15.50
C GLY A 191 -26.03 26.95 -16.43
N ILE A 192 -25.81 27.05 -17.72
CA ILE A 192 -26.30 26.07 -18.68
C ILE A 192 -25.71 24.67 -18.41
N ALA A 193 -24.43 24.61 -18.11
CA ALA A 193 -23.76 23.37 -17.72
C ALA A 193 -24.38 22.74 -16.44
N ILE A 194 -24.71 23.55 -15.43
CA ILE A 194 -25.40 23.09 -14.22
C ILE A 194 -26.80 22.54 -14.55
N LEU A 195 -27.61 23.26 -15.35
CA LEU A 195 -28.93 22.78 -15.77
C LEU A 195 -28.83 21.46 -16.51
N LEU A 196 -27.86 21.35 -17.45
CA LEU A 196 -27.62 20.13 -18.17
C LEU A 196 -27.31 18.97 -17.27
N THR A 197 -26.40 19.16 -16.28
CA THR A 197 -26.05 18.10 -15.31
C THR A 197 -27.21 17.73 -14.39
N LEU A 198 -28.01 18.69 -13.95
CA LEU A 198 -29.20 18.43 -13.14
C LEU A 198 -30.24 17.56 -13.85
N ASN A 199 -30.42 17.79 -15.16
CA ASN A 199 -31.40 17.02 -15.95
C ASN A 199 -30.88 15.68 -16.48
N THR A 200 -29.57 15.56 -16.72
CA THR A 200 -29.00 14.36 -17.36
C THR A 200 -28.22 13.47 -16.39
N GLY A 201 -27.84 13.97 -15.22
CA GLY A 201 -26.98 13.26 -14.27
C GLY A 201 -25.53 13.08 -14.74
N LEU A 202 -25.09 13.80 -15.78
CA LEU A 202 -23.72 13.75 -16.27
C LEU A 202 -22.71 14.16 -15.19
N ARG A 203 -21.59 13.44 -15.14
CA ARG A 203 -20.47 13.84 -14.28
C ARG A 203 -19.73 15.02 -14.89
N LEU A 204 -19.09 15.84 -14.06
CA LEU A 204 -18.34 17.02 -14.51
C LEU A 204 -17.34 16.70 -15.64
N GLY A 205 -16.61 15.59 -15.56
CA GLY A 205 -15.67 15.16 -16.60
C GLY A 205 -16.35 14.79 -17.92
N GLU A 206 -17.56 14.23 -17.87
CA GLU A 206 -18.38 13.90 -19.04
C GLU A 206 -18.95 15.18 -19.65
N LEU A 207 -19.41 16.09 -18.81
CA LEU A 207 -19.88 17.41 -19.22
C LEU A 207 -18.80 18.21 -19.95
N CYS A 208 -17.57 18.24 -19.40
CA CYS A 208 -16.44 18.95 -20.02
C CYS A 208 -15.98 18.31 -21.34
N ALA A 209 -16.29 17.01 -21.54
CA ALA A 209 -15.98 16.31 -22.78
C ALA A 209 -17.05 16.44 -23.88
N LEU A 210 -18.19 17.06 -23.56
CA LEU A 210 -19.24 17.30 -24.55
C LEU A 210 -18.73 18.25 -25.64
N GLN A 211 -18.87 17.81 -26.89
CA GLN A 211 -18.63 18.64 -28.07
C GLN A 211 -19.97 18.99 -28.69
N SER A 212 -20.15 20.24 -29.03
CA SER A 212 -21.31 20.64 -29.87
C SER A 212 -21.03 20.23 -31.30
N PHE A 213 -21.70 19.20 -31.77
CA PHE A 213 -21.78 18.97 -33.21
C PHE A 213 -22.73 20.01 -33.79
N ARG A 214 -22.22 20.94 -34.57
CA ARG A 214 -23.06 21.66 -35.51
C ARG A 214 -23.56 20.64 -36.54
N SER A 215 -24.83 20.27 -36.48
CA SER A 215 -25.52 19.71 -37.62
C SER A 215 -25.52 20.80 -38.69
N GLU A 216 -24.64 20.71 -39.65
CA GLU A 216 -24.80 21.45 -40.91
C GLU A 216 -26.03 20.83 -41.56
N GLU A 217 -27.19 21.45 -41.35
CA GLU A 217 -28.34 21.24 -42.22
C GLU A 217 -27.94 21.72 -43.62
N ARG A 218 -27.79 20.75 -44.53
CA ARG A 218 -27.79 20.98 -45.96
C ARG A 218 -29.22 21.08 -46.45
#